data_3b5a222a75ce735d3261854c30e3aa93
#
_entry.id   3b5a222a75ce735d3261854c30e3aa93
#
_cell.length_a   1.000
_cell.length_b   1.000
_cell.length_c   1.000
_cell.angle_alpha   90.00
_cell.angle_beta   90.00
_cell.angle_gamma   90.00
#
_symmetry.space_group_name_H-M   'P 1'
#
loop_
_entity.id
_entity.type
_entity.pdbx_description
1 polymer ?
#
loop_
_entity_poly.entity_id
_entity_poly.type
_entity_poly.pdbx_seq_one_letter_code
_entity_poly.pdbx_strand_id
1 'polypeptide(L)'
;MKRYERLADQLIELIKRGDLPPGARIPSVRTACRAWGVSPATVFRAYYLLENRGVIRARPRSGYFVSQGPIEVPQASPTAPPDVDPKAVNVSDLVFEVLKTIRQPETVPLGSAFLSPALLPIARIGKSCATVNRTACLASMVDGLPPGYEALRRQISLRYLMAGMTIPVDEIVITSGALEAMTLSAQLLTAPGDVIVIEKPTFYAALQAIERLRLNVVEISVDPVKGHDLDALARALQQYEVRACWFMTSFHNPTGATLSDSGKQALVDLLAKHDVPLIEDDVYSELHFGPHPMRPAKFFDRNGLVIHCGSFSKCLAPGYRIGWAAAGRFANRLERAKWMTTLSASMPAQRAIADYLEHGGYERFLHKLRRELAQQQSQMLDAISRYFPADTMATKSSGGYFTWVTLPDYVDSIQFFLAALGSGISIAPGPIFSADGGFRNHVRLNFGYPGSARLDKAVATLGALCADETRCSTRLSGPARPH
;
A
#
# COMPACT_ATOMS: atom_id res chain seq x y z
N MET A 1 -10.97 24.12 -20.96
CA MET A 1 -9.58 23.77 -20.61
C MET A 1 -8.86 25.02 -20.11
N LYS A 2 -8.29 24.97 -18.91
CA LYS A 2 -7.60 26.12 -18.29
C LYS A 2 -6.28 26.41 -19.00
N ARG A 3 -5.80 27.67 -18.98
CA ARG A 3 -4.56 28.06 -19.72
C ARG A 3 -3.33 27.25 -19.29
N TYR A 4 -3.21 26.90 -18.01
CA TYR A 4 -2.07 26.11 -17.51
C TYR A 4 -2.14 24.64 -17.95
N GLU A 5 -3.33 24.06 -18.13
CA GLU A 5 -3.52 22.70 -18.65
C GLU A 5 -3.08 22.62 -20.10
N ARG A 6 -3.48 23.60 -20.90
CA ARG A 6 -3.07 23.70 -22.32
C ARG A 6 -1.55 23.82 -22.47
N LEU A 7 -0.90 24.61 -21.60
CA LEU A 7 0.56 24.72 -21.60
C LEU A 7 1.23 23.39 -21.18
N ALA A 8 0.69 22.69 -20.21
CA ALA A 8 1.20 21.39 -19.80
C ALA A 8 1.08 20.36 -20.94
N ASP A 9 -0.05 20.31 -21.64
CA ASP A 9 -0.27 19.39 -22.74
C ASP A 9 0.66 19.69 -23.93
N GLN A 10 0.92 20.97 -24.24
CA GLN A 10 1.89 21.37 -25.27
C GLN A 10 3.32 20.89 -24.93
N LEU A 11 3.72 21.00 -23.68
CA LEU A 11 5.03 20.50 -23.23
C LEU A 11 5.11 18.97 -23.29
N ILE A 12 4.03 18.26 -22.96
CA ILE A 12 3.95 16.79 -23.11
C ILE A 12 4.13 16.40 -24.59
N GLU A 13 3.50 17.12 -25.51
CA GLU A 13 3.65 16.84 -26.94
C GLU A 13 5.08 17.07 -27.45
N LEU A 14 5.77 18.11 -26.98
CA LEU A 14 7.19 18.34 -27.33
C LEU A 14 8.09 17.21 -26.79
N ILE A 15 7.79 16.70 -25.59
CA ILE A 15 8.51 15.57 -24.99
C ILE A 15 8.25 14.28 -25.78
N LYS A 16 7.01 14.00 -26.16
CA LYS A 16 6.63 12.81 -26.95
C LYS A 16 7.26 12.82 -28.34
N ARG A 17 7.41 14.01 -28.99
CA ARG A 17 8.05 14.14 -30.28
C ARG A 17 9.57 14.03 -30.22
N GLY A 18 10.16 14.03 -29.01
CA GLY A 18 11.60 14.00 -28.85
C GLY A 18 12.30 15.37 -28.94
N ASP A 19 11.55 16.47 -29.13
CA ASP A 19 12.08 17.83 -29.12
C ASP A 19 12.69 18.21 -27.76
N LEU A 20 12.19 17.58 -26.70
CA LEU A 20 12.70 17.65 -25.34
C LEU A 20 13.01 16.22 -24.85
N PRO A 21 14.21 15.69 -25.11
CA PRO A 21 14.55 14.32 -24.74
C PRO A 21 14.63 14.13 -23.21
N PRO A 22 14.54 12.89 -22.70
CA PRO A 22 14.72 12.58 -21.29
C PRO A 22 16.00 13.19 -20.73
N GLY A 23 15.90 13.85 -19.57
CA GLY A 23 17.01 14.57 -18.94
C GLY A 23 17.26 15.99 -19.49
N ALA A 24 16.61 16.40 -20.57
CA ALA A 24 16.73 17.75 -21.11
C ALA A 24 16.16 18.79 -20.13
N ARG A 25 16.78 19.96 -20.11
CA ARG A 25 16.29 21.10 -19.34
C ARG A 25 15.11 21.75 -20.06
N ILE A 26 13.96 21.86 -19.41
CA ILE A 26 12.82 22.60 -19.96
C ILE A 26 13.02 24.12 -19.78
N PRO A 27 12.32 24.96 -20.55
CA PRO A 27 12.44 26.41 -20.47
C PRO A 27 12.26 26.91 -19.03
N SER A 28 13.06 27.91 -18.63
CA SER A 28 12.83 28.56 -17.33
C SER A 28 11.46 29.23 -17.29
N VAL A 29 10.90 29.43 -16.09
CA VAL A 29 9.61 30.14 -15.94
C VAL A 29 9.61 31.45 -16.70
N ARG A 30 10.69 32.23 -16.64
CA ARG A 30 10.84 33.50 -17.37
C ARG A 30 10.83 33.32 -18.88
N THR A 31 11.51 32.29 -19.39
CA THR A 31 11.55 31.94 -20.83
C THR A 31 10.19 31.46 -21.29
N ALA A 32 9.55 30.59 -20.51
CA ALA A 32 8.21 30.09 -20.80
C ALA A 32 7.15 31.20 -20.85
N CYS A 33 7.19 32.15 -19.92
CA CYS A 33 6.29 33.31 -19.96
C CYS A 33 6.41 34.10 -21.27
N ARG A 34 7.62 34.30 -21.77
CA ARG A 34 7.86 35.02 -23.02
C ARG A 34 7.43 34.22 -24.25
N ALA A 35 7.74 32.90 -24.25
CA ALA A 35 7.48 32.02 -25.42
C ALA A 35 5.98 31.77 -25.61
N TRP A 36 5.22 31.62 -24.55
CA TRP A 36 3.79 31.29 -24.64
C TRP A 36 2.84 32.45 -24.26
N GLY A 37 3.35 33.64 -23.97
CA GLY A 37 2.53 34.81 -23.65
C GLY A 37 1.64 34.62 -22.41
N VAL A 38 2.13 33.89 -21.39
CA VAL A 38 1.37 33.55 -20.18
C VAL A 38 2.01 34.12 -18.93
N SER A 39 1.21 34.31 -17.86
CA SER A 39 1.71 34.81 -16.59
C SER A 39 2.62 33.78 -15.88
N PRO A 40 3.56 34.25 -15.02
CA PRO A 40 4.39 33.35 -14.21
C PRO A 40 3.56 32.35 -13.39
N ALA A 41 2.42 32.76 -12.82
CA ALA A 41 1.53 31.88 -12.08
C ALA A 41 0.95 30.75 -12.95
N THR A 42 0.67 31.02 -14.22
CA THR A 42 0.20 30.01 -15.19
C THR A 42 1.31 29.00 -15.49
N VAL A 43 2.55 29.46 -15.68
CA VAL A 43 3.70 28.57 -15.93
C VAL A 43 4.00 27.71 -14.69
N PHE A 44 4.00 28.30 -13.49
CA PHE A 44 4.20 27.54 -12.26
C PHE A 44 3.15 26.46 -12.06
N ARG A 45 1.88 26.76 -12.34
CA ARG A 45 0.80 25.76 -12.28
C ARG A 45 0.96 24.65 -13.31
N ALA A 46 1.38 24.98 -14.53
CA ALA A 46 1.65 23.98 -15.56
C ALA A 46 2.84 23.09 -15.18
N TYR A 47 3.94 23.67 -14.69
CA TYR A 47 5.11 22.93 -14.25
C TYR A 47 4.83 22.06 -13.03
N TYR A 48 4.07 22.57 -12.07
CA TYR A 48 3.60 21.78 -10.93
C TYR A 48 2.72 20.60 -11.37
N LEU A 49 1.84 20.81 -12.37
CA LEU A 49 1.02 19.74 -12.93
C LEU A 49 1.87 18.67 -13.62
N LEU A 50 2.88 19.08 -14.41
CA LEU A 50 3.81 18.17 -15.07
C LEU A 50 4.73 17.43 -14.09
N GLU A 51 5.15 18.10 -13.03
CA GLU A 51 5.95 17.49 -11.96
C GLU A 51 5.14 16.47 -11.17
N ASN A 52 3.87 16.78 -10.85
CA ASN A 52 2.95 15.83 -10.22
C ASN A 52 2.63 14.62 -11.10
N ARG A 53 2.65 14.82 -12.43
CA ARG A 53 2.50 13.71 -13.40
C ARG A 53 3.81 12.95 -13.64
N GLY A 54 4.90 13.34 -12.98
CA GLY A 54 6.22 12.73 -13.15
C GLY A 54 6.85 12.97 -14.53
N VAL A 55 6.32 13.89 -15.33
CA VAL A 55 6.82 14.22 -16.68
C VAL A 55 8.09 15.07 -16.62
N ILE A 56 8.18 15.94 -15.60
CA ILE A 56 9.36 16.75 -15.33
C ILE A 56 9.72 16.68 -13.84
N ARG A 57 10.95 17.08 -13.50
CA ARG A 57 11.42 17.21 -12.13
C ARG A 57 12.17 18.51 -11.88
N ALA A 58 11.97 19.12 -10.72
CA ALA A 58 12.78 20.26 -10.27
C ALA A 58 14.15 19.78 -9.78
N ARG A 59 15.23 20.49 -10.17
CA ARG A 59 16.54 20.37 -9.53
C ARG A 59 16.84 21.68 -8.77
N PRO A 60 17.16 21.63 -7.49
CA PRO A 60 17.47 22.83 -6.70
C PRO A 60 18.49 23.71 -7.40
N ARG A 61 18.20 24.99 -7.53
CA ARG A 61 19.03 26.03 -8.20
C ARG A 61 19.30 25.81 -9.69
N SER A 62 18.84 24.72 -10.31
CA SER A 62 19.13 24.35 -11.70
C SER A 62 17.91 24.43 -12.64
N GLY A 63 16.69 24.48 -12.11
CA GLY A 63 15.44 24.57 -12.87
C GLY A 63 14.74 23.23 -13.04
N TYR A 64 13.90 23.08 -14.07
CA TYR A 64 13.13 21.89 -14.35
C TYR A 64 13.70 21.10 -15.50
N PHE A 65 13.65 19.77 -15.40
CA PHE A 65 14.20 18.84 -16.39
C PHE A 65 13.14 17.77 -16.74
N VAL A 66 13.13 17.31 -17.99
CA VAL A 66 12.32 16.16 -18.40
C VAL A 66 12.75 14.95 -17.58
N SER A 67 11.80 14.27 -16.97
CA SER A 67 12.07 13.00 -16.30
C SER A 67 12.64 12.01 -17.33
N GLN A 68 13.65 11.25 -16.96
CA GLN A 68 14.04 10.09 -17.75
C GLN A 68 12.83 9.18 -17.76
N GLY A 69 12.32 8.83 -18.93
CA GLY A 69 10.98 8.31 -19.22
C GLY A 69 10.36 7.36 -18.20
N PRO A 70 9.07 7.06 -18.29
CA PRO A 70 8.51 6.04 -17.45
C PRO A 70 9.40 4.82 -17.62
N ILE A 71 9.86 4.23 -16.50
CA ILE A 71 10.31 2.84 -16.51
C ILE A 71 9.14 2.12 -17.17
N GLU A 72 9.28 1.66 -18.41
CA GLU A 72 8.30 0.78 -19.02
C GLU A 72 8.19 -0.35 -18.01
N VAL A 73 7.02 -0.44 -17.35
CA VAL A 73 6.67 -1.63 -16.60
C VAL A 73 6.47 -2.67 -17.68
N PRO A 74 7.42 -3.58 -17.92
CA PRO A 74 7.22 -4.65 -18.87
C PRO A 74 5.98 -5.39 -18.37
N GLN A 75 5.04 -5.63 -19.27
CA GLN A 75 3.91 -6.50 -18.97
C GLN A 75 4.51 -7.82 -18.51
N ALA A 76 4.22 -8.21 -17.28
CA ALA A 76 4.51 -9.56 -16.85
C ALA A 76 3.89 -10.48 -17.91
N SER A 77 4.72 -11.32 -18.52
CA SER A 77 4.23 -12.35 -19.43
C SER A 77 3.13 -13.11 -18.72
N PRO A 78 2.03 -13.46 -19.39
CA PRO A 78 0.98 -14.23 -18.75
C PRO A 78 1.61 -15.49 -18.19
N THR A 79 1.80 -15.52 -16.90
CA THR A 79 2.06 -16.74 -16.16
C THR A 79 0.92 -17.70 -16.48
N ALA A 80 1.24 -18.97 -16.61
CA ALA A 80 0.25 -20.05 -16.82
C ALA A 80 -1.01 -19.79 -15.98
N PRO A 81 -2.21 -20.14 -16.48
CA PRO A 81 -3.43 -19.89 -15.74
C PRO A 81 -3.25 -20.39 -14.31
N PRO A 82 -3.59 -19.56 -13.30
CA PRO A 82 -3.38 -19.93 -11.91
C PRO A 82 -4.05 -21.27 -11.66
N ASP A 83 -3.33 -22.16 -10.99
CA ASP A 83 -3.87 -23.40 -10.46
C ASP A 83 -4.97 -22.99 -9.48
N VAL A 84 -6.23 -23.16 -9.85
CA VAL A 84 -7.38 -22.59 -9.13
C VAL A 84 -7.80 -23.53 -7.99
N ASP A 85 -7.06 -24.62 -7.73
CA ASP A 85 -7.43 -25.60 -6.70
C ASP A 85 -7.20 -25.01 -5.29
N PRO A 86 -8.18 -25.22 -4.37
CA PRO A 86 -8.05 -24.80 -2.98
C PRO A 86 -6.86 -25.48 -2.30
N LYS A 87 -6.00 -24.70 -1.65
CA LYS A 87 -4.81 -25.20 -0.95
C LYS A 87 -4.69 -24.65 0.47
N ALA A 88 -4.04 -25.44 1.35
CA ALA A 88 -3.68 -24.99 2.68
C ALA A 88 -2.52 -23.99 2.62
N VAL A 89 -2.50 -23.03 3.56
CA VAL A 89 -1.44 -22.02 3.71
C VAL A 89 -0.40 -22.50 4.72
N ASN A 90 0.88 -22.35 4.41
CA ASN A 90 1.99 -22.63 5.33
C ASN A 90 3.16 -21.67 5.05
N VAL A 91 3.09 -20.44 5.61
CA VAL A 91 4.08 -19.37 5.39
C VAL A 91 4.64 -18.78 6.68
N SER A 92 4.04 -19.12 7.84
CA SER A 92 4.32 -18.42 9.10
C SER A 92 5.77 -18.49 9.53
N ASP A 93 6.46 -19.61 9.35
CA ASP A 93 7.84 -19.76 9.76
C ASP A 93 8.79 -18.85 8.97
N LEU A 94 8.63 -18.80 7.64
CA LEU A 94 9.40 -17.92 6.78
C LEU A 94 9.15 -16.43 7.10
N VAL A 95 7.88 -16.07 7.24
CA VAL A 95 7.49 -14.70 7.65
C VAL A 95 8.11 -14.32 8.97
N PHE A 96 8.09 -15.23 9.95
CA PHE A 96 8.62 -14.99 11.29
C PHE A 96 10.13 -14.73 11.26
N GLU A 97 10.90 -15.52 10.48
CA GLU A 97 12.35 -15.32 10.33
C GLU A 97 12.66 -13.95 9.67
N VAL A 98 11.89 -13.56 8.64
CA VAL A 98 12.04 -12.23 8.02
C VAL A 98 11.71 -11.11 9.01
N LEU A 99 10.62 -11.24 9.78
CA LEU A 99 10.19 -10.20 10.72
C LEU A 99 11.14 -10.01 11.91
N LYS A 100 11.86 -11.06 12.36
CA LYS A 100 12.89 -10.94 13.40
C LYS A 100 13.97 -9.93 13.03
N THR A 101 14.33 -9.86 11.75
CA THR A 101 15.44 -9.00 11.26
C THR A 101 15.09 -7.51 11.32
N ILE A 102 13.80 -7.15 11.24
CA ILE A 102 13.32 -5.75 11.29
C ILE A 102 13.60 -5.10 12.66
N ARG A 103 13.79 -5.90 13.70
CA ARG A 103 14.09 -5.41 15.07
C ARG A 103 15.52 -4.99 15.31
N GLN A 104 16.41 -5.20 14.37
CA GLN A 104 17.83 -4.85 14.52
C GLN A 104 18.03 -3.33 14.33
N PRO A 105 18.49 -2.56 15.35
CA PRO A 105 18.50 -1.10 15.31
C PRO A 105 19.43 -0.51 14.23
N GLU A 106 20.49 -1.24 13.90
CA GLU A 106 21.50 -0.79 12.94
C GLU A 106 21.09 -1.03 11.48
N THR A 107 20.04 -1.81 11.25
CA THR A 107 19.59 -2.19 9.90
C THR A 107 18.83 -1.07 9.22
N VAL A 108 19.09 -0.83 7.92
CA VAL A 108 18.27 0.05 7.07
C VAL A 108 16.96 -0.68 6.74
N PRO A 109 15.80 -0.22 7.21
CA PRO A 109 14.58 -1.02 7.25
C PRO A 109 13.74 -0.95 5.96
N LEU A 110 14.33 -1.25 4.80
CA LEU A 110 13.62 -1.24 3.51
C LEU A 110 12.57 -2.36 3.39
N GLY A 111 12.68 -3.43 4.20
CA GLY A 111 11.67 -4.50 4.29
C GLY A 111 10.50 -4.19 5.24
N SER A 112 10.59 -3.12 6.04
CA SER A 112 9.58 -2.76 7.04
C SER A 112 8.21 -2.44 6.41
N ALA A 113 7.14 -2.77 7.13
CA ALA A 113 5.77 -2.37 6.77
C ALA A 113 5.29 -1.10 7.52
N PHE A 114 6.23 -0.31 8.04
CA PHE A 114 5.94 0.93 8.77
C PHE A 114 6.65 2.13 8.14
N LEU A 115 6.03 3.31 8.28
CA LEU A 115 6.67 4.57 7.95
C LEU A 115 7.75 4.93 8.98
N SER A 116 8.72 5.73 8.54
CA SER A 116 9.67 6.36 9.46
C SER A 116 8.93 7.18 10.52
N PRO A 117 9.30 7.06 11.81
CA PRO A 117 8.74 7.90 12.87
C PRO A 117 8.89 9.40 12.61
N ALA A 118 9.91 9.81 11.86
CA ALA A 118 10.15 11.21 11.50
C ALA A 118 9.05 11.82 10.59
N LEU A 119 8.28 10.98 9.90
CA LEU A 119 7.16 11.39 9.05
C LEU A 119 5.84 11.51 9.81
N LEU A 120 5.77 11.00 11.04
CA LEU A 120 4.53 10.91 11.82
C LEU A 120 4.41 12.05 12.82
N PRO A 121 3.20 12.51 13.18
CA PRO A 121 2.97 13.63 14.06
C PRO A 121 3.06 13.25 15.56
N ILE A 122 4.07 12.47 15.95
CA ILE A 122 4.19 11.81 17.27
C ILE A 122 4.04 12.81 18.42
N ALA A 123 4.72 13.97 18.33
CA ALA A 123 4.65 14.99 19.38
C ALA A 123 3.24 15.60 19.52
N ARG A 124 2.50 15.75 18.43
CA ARG A 124 1.14 16.29 18.45
C ARG A 124 0.15 15.33 19.05
N ILE A 125 0.18 14.06 18.62
CA ILE A 125 -0.71 13.04 19.19
C ILE A 125 -0.38 12.78 20.66
N GLY A 126 0.90 12.91 21.06
CA GLY A 126 1.30 12.88 22.47
C GLY A 126 0.67 13.99 23.31
N LYS A 127 0.53 15.21 22.76
CA LYS A 127 -0.19 16.32 23.41
C LYS A 127 -1.68 15.99 23.57
N SER A 128 -2.35 15.49 22.52
CA SER A 128 -3.73 15.05 22.59
C SER A 128 -3.90 13.97 23.69
N CYS A 129 -3.01 12.98 23.73
CA CYS A 129 -3.03 11.94 24.76
C CYS A 129 -2.91 12.53 26.19
N ALA A 130 -1.98 13.46 26.42
CA ALA A 130 -1.83 14.13 27.71
C ALA A 130 -3.07 14.95 28.09
N THR A 131 -3.70 15.63 27.12
CA THR A 131 -4.91 16.42 27.35
C THR A 131 -6.08 15.53 27.77
N VAL A 132 -6.38 14.48 27.01
CA VAL A 132 -7.54 13.60 27.31
C VAL A 132 -7.36 12.81 28.58
N ASN A 133 -6.12 12.45 28.96
CA ASN A 133 -5.86 11.72 30.20
C ASN A 133 -6.08 12.59 31.46
N ARG A 134 -5.87 13.91 31.38
CA ARG A 134 -6.20 14.83 32.49
C ARG A 134 -7.70 14.94 32.78
N THR A 135 -8.53 14.73 31.78
CA THR A 135 -10.00 14.81 31.87
C THR A 135 -10.67 13.45 32.03
N ALA A 136 -9.88 12.37 32.14
CA ALA A 136 -10.42 11.02 32.30
C ALA A 136 -11.04 10.86 33.69
N CYS A 137 -12.23 10.25 33.74
CA CYS A 137 -12.93 9.87 34.97
C CYS A 137 -13.31 8.39 34.94
N LEU A 138 -13.72 7.83 36.07
CA LEU A 138 -14.13 6.42 36.19
C LEU A 138 -15.23 6.04 35.19
N ALA A 139 -16.22 6.91 34.98
CA ALA A 139 -17.30 6.68 34.00
C ALA A 139 -16.77 6.53 32.59
N SER A 140 -15.69 7.25 32.24
CA SER A 140 -15.09 7.17 30.88
C SER A 140 -14.30 5.89 30.60
N MET A 141 -14.10 5.02 31.59
CA MET A 141 -13.39 3.75 31.39
C MET A 141 -14.22 2.73 30.62
N VAL A 142 -15.54 2.80 30.70
CA VAL A 142 -16.45 1.88 29.99
C VAL A 142 -16.85 2.38 28.60
N ASP A 143 -16.61 3.68 28.29
CA ASP A 143 -16.96 4.28 27.00
C ASP A 143 -16.21 3.65 25.81
N GLY A 144 -15.12 2.94 26.07
CA GLY A 144 -14.32 2.23 25.08
C GLY A 144 -14.75 0.79 24.81
N LEU A 145 -15.75 0.27 25.52
CA LEU A 145 -16.32 -1.05 25.24
C LEU A 145 -16.93 -1.08 23.83
N PRO A 146 -17.02 -2.29 23.22
CA PRO A 146 -17.60 -2.37 21.87
C PRO A 146 -18.98 -1.71 21.79
N PRO A 147 -19.26 -1.02 20.71
CA PRO A 147 -18.47 -0.90 19.48
C PRO A 147 -17.28 0.08 19.54
N GLY A 148 -16.98 0.69 20.69
CA GLY A 148 -15.86 1.59 20.90
C GLY A 148 -16.29 3.05 21.12
N TYR A 149 -15.31 3.93 21.44
CA TYR A 149 -15.53 5.31 21.82
C TYR A 149 -16.30 6.10 20.76
N GLU A 150 -17.47 6.61 21.12
CA GLU A 150 -18.41 7.21 20.19
C GLU A 150 -17.82 8.43 19.43
N ALA A 151 -17.08 9.31 20.11
CA ALA A 151 -16.48 10.46 19.46
C ALA A 151 -15.47 10.03 18.39
N LEU A 152 -14.71 8.93 18.59
CA LEU A 152 -13.83 8.38 17.56
C LEU A 152 -14.61 7.81 16.39
N ARG A 153 -15.68 7.06 16.66
CA ARG A 153 -16.55 6.51 15.60
C ARG A 153 -17.20 7.63 14.77
N ARG A 154 -17.62 8.73 15.41
CA ARG A 154 -18.13 9.93 14.73
C ARG A 154 -17.06 10.56 13.82
N GLN A 155 -15.81 10.70 14.29
CA GLN A 155 -14.71 11.21 13.47
C GLN A 155 -14.43 10.30 12.26
N ILE A 156 -14.48 8.98 12.42
CA ILE A 156 -14.35 8.03 11.33
C ILE A 156 -15.51 8.16 10.33
N SER A 157 -16.76 8.26 10.81
CA SER A 157 -17.94 8.48 9.96
C SER A 157 -17.82 9.78 9.16
N LEU A 158 -17.31 10.87 9.76
CA LEU A 158 -17.03 12.13 9.05
C LEU A 158 -16.00 11.96 7.94
N ARG A 159 -14.98 11.12 8.14
CA ARG A 159 -13.98 10.82 7.10
C ARG A 159 -14.60 10.09 5.91
N TYR A 160 -15.48 9.15 6.16
CA TYR A 160 -16.26 8.51 5.10
C TYR A 160 -17.12 9.53 4.33
N LEU A 161 -17.76 10.46 5.06
CA LEU A 161 -18.54 11.52 4.43
C LEU A 161 -17.69 12.42 3.53
N MET A 162 -16.47 12.77 3.96
CA MET A 162 -15.53 13.55 3.14
C MET A 162 -15.08 12.79 1.88
N ALA A 163 -15.09 11.46 1.91
CA ALA A 163 -14.84 10.59 0.74
C ALA A 163 -16.12 10.34 -0.10
N GLY A 164 -17.25 10.98 0.25
CA GLY A 164 -18.52 10.87 -0.46
C GLY A 164 -19.38 9.67 -0.07
N MET A 165 -19.10 9.04 1.09
CA MET A 165 -19.87 7.90 1.61
C MET A 165 -20.59 8.25 2.91
N THR A 166 -21.81 7.78 3.08
CA THR A 166 -22.53 7.86 4.35
C THR A 166 -22.46 6.51 5.05
N ILE A 167 -21.60 6.41 6.08
CA ILE A 167 -21.51 5.24 6.94
C ILE A 167 -22.05 5.61 8.32
N PRO A 168 -23.14 4.94 8.78
CA PRO A 168 -23.68 5.16 10.12
C PRO A 168 -22.64 4.84 11.20
N VAL A 169 -22.67 5.63 12.27
CA VAL A 169 -21.74 5.44 13.40
C VAL A 169 -21.87 4.03 14.01
N ASP A 170 -23.06 3.45 13.96
CA ASP A 170 -23.35 2.13 14.52
C ASP A 170 -22.85 0.96 13.67
N GLU A 171 -22.44 1.24 12.41
CA GLU A 171 -21.75 0.25 11.58
C GLU A 171 -20.24 0.16 11.89
N ILE A 172 -19.69 1.09 12.70
CA ILE A 172 -18.26 1.22 12.94
C ILE A 172 -17.92 0.55 14.27
N VAL A 173 -17.11 -0.51 14.21
CA VAL A 173 -16.58 -1.23 15.38
C VAL A 173 -15.07 -0.95 15.49
N ILE A 174 -14.63 -0.37 16.62
CA ILE A 174 -13.22 -0.07 16.87
C ILE A 174 -12.48 -1.35 17.27
N THR A 175 -11.29 -1.51 16.71
CA THR A 175 -10.44 -2.69 16.91
C THR A 175 -9.00 -2.31 17.29
N SER A 176 -8.23 -3.28 17.77
CA SER A 176 -6.80 -3.13 18.11
C SER A 176 -5.92 -3.19 16.84
N GLY A 177 -6.22 -2.32 15.87
CA GLY A 177 -5.63 -2.25 14.53
C GLY A 177 -6.44 -3.06 13.50
N ALA A 178 -6.18 -2.80 12.22
CA ALA A 178 -6.93 -3.41 11.11
C ALA A 178 -6.78 -4.94 11.05
N LEU A 179 -5.63 -5.50 11.46
CA LEU A 179 -5.46 -6.96 11.44
C LEU A 179 -6.47 -7.67 12.35
N GLU A 180 -6.80 -7.09 13.50
CA GLU A 180 -7.88 -7.63 14.33
C GLU A 180 -9.24 -7.50 13.63
N ALA A 181 -9.54 -6.35 13.01
CA ALA A 181 -10.77 -6.16 12.25
C ALA A 181 -10.95 -7.24 11.19
N MET A 182 -9.92 -7.47 10.38
CA MET A 182 -9.91 -8.45 9.31
C MET A 182 -10.00 -9.90 9.82
N THR A 183 -9.23 -10.23 10.88
CA THR A 183 -9.25 -11.58 11.46
C THR A 183 -10.61 -11.90 12.10
N LEU A 184 -11.20 -10.95 12.83
CA LEU A 184 -12.55 -11.11 13.39
C LEU A 184 -13.60 -11.26 12.28
N SER A 185 -13.46 -10.50 11.19
CA SER A 185 -14.33 -10.62 10.02
C SER A 185 -14.22 -12.00 9.37
N ALA A 186 -13.00 -12.51 9.19
CA ALA A 186 -12.80 -13.85 8.65
C ALA A 186 -13.39 -14.93 9.59
N GLN A 187 -13.14 -14.87 10.91
CA GLN A 187 -13.74 -15.76 11.90
C GLN A 187 -15.27 -15.74 11.91
N LEU A 188 -15.85 -14.57 11.67
CA LEU A 188 -17.29 -14.39 11.61
C LEU A 188 -17.94 -15.04 10.41
N LEU A 189 -17.23 -15.05 9.30
CA LEU A 189 -17.73 -15.47 7.98
C LEU A 189 -17.39 -16.91 7.63
N THR A 190 -16.42 -17.53 8.30
CA THR A 190 -15.84 -18.82 7.93
C THR A 190 -15.72 -19.77 9.12
N ALA A 191 -15.64 -21.07 8.83
CA ALA A 191 -15.25 -22.15 9.72
C ALA A 191 -13.97 -22.83 9.22
N PRO A 192 -13.21 -23.56 10.06
CA PRO A 192 -12.05 -24.33 9.61
C PRO A 192 -12.39 -25.27 8.45
N GLY A 193 -11.58 -25.25 7.40
CA GLY A 193 -11.80 -26.01 6.16
C GLY A 193 -12.53 -25.24 5.06
N ASP A 194 -13.20 -24.13 5.37
CA ASP A 194 -13.88 -23.30 4.38
C ASP A 194 -12.89 -22.67 3.37
N VAL A 195 -13.41 -22.31 2.20
CA VAL A 195 -12.66 -21.66 1.12
C VAL A 195 -12.83 -20.15 1.18
N ILE A 196 -11.70 -19.43 1.18
CA ILE A 196 -11.63 -17.99 1.02
C ILE A 196 -10.82 -17.63 -0.23
N VAL A 197 -11.26 -16.61 -0.97
CA VAL A 197 -10.49 -16.10 -2.11
C VAL A 197 -9.59 -14.97 -1.64
N ILE A 198 -8.32 -15.03 -2.04
CA ILE A 198 -7.30 -14.00 -1.75
C ILE A 198 -6.56 -13.58 -3.00
N GLU A 199 -5.78 -12.55 -2.88
CA GLU A 199 -4.88 -12.03 -3.91
C GLU A 199 -3.59 -12.86 -4.04
N LYS A 200 -2.97 -12.83 -5.22
CA LYS A 200 -1.63 -13.38 -5.48
C LYS A 200 -0.80 -12.36 -6.28
N PRO A 201 0.25 -11.76 -5.68
CA PRO A 201 0.67 -11.89 -4.29
C PRO A 201 -0.30 -11.24 -3.30
N THR A 202 -0.20 -11.53 -2.01
CA THR A 202 -1.01 -10.90 -0.96
C THR A 202 -0.18 -10.54 0.27
N PHE A 203 -0.74 -9.74 1.17
CA PHE A 203 -0.08 -9.36 2.42
C PHE A 203 0.12 -10.58 3.33
N TYR A 204 1.37 -10.84 3.74
CA TYR A 204 1.73 -12.03 4.53
C TYR A 204 0.91 -12.21 5.82
N ALA A 205 0.47 -11.12 6.47
CA ALA A 205 -0.33 -11.26 7.69
C ALA A 205 -1.76 -11.76 7.40
N ALA A 206 -2.29 -11.57 6.19
CA ALA A 206 -3.52 -12.23 5.76
C ALA A 206 -3.29 -13.74 5.65
N LEU A 207 -2.19 -14.17 5.00
CA LEU A 207 -1.81 -15.59 4.91
C LEU A 207 -1.66 -16.22 6.30
N GLN A 208 -0.96 -15.55 7.24
CA GLN A 208 -0.82 -16.05 8.62
C GLN A 208 -2.15 -16.16 9.37
N ALA A 209 -3.06 -15.19 9.17
CA ALA A 209 -4.39 -15.25 9.79
C ALA A 209 -5.21 -16.43 9.22
N ILE A 210 -5.15 -16.64 7.91
CA ILE A 210 -5.83 -17.72 7.20
C ILE A 210 -5.29 -19.09 7.62
N GLU A 211 -3.95 -19.23 7.69
CA GLU A 211 -3.29 -20.44 8.20
C GLU A 211 -3.75 -20.78 9.63
N ARG A 212 -3.76 -19.77 10.51
CA ARG A 212 -4.23 -19.93 11.91
C ARG A 212 -5.70 -20.32 11.99
N LEU A 213 -6.54 -19.83 11.09
CA LEU A 213 -7.96 -20.16 11.00
C LEU A 213 -8.21 -21.50 10.30
N ARG A 214 -7.17 -22.13 9.77
CA ARG A 214 -7.25 -23.42 9.03
C ARG A 214 -8.19 -23.33 7.83
N LEU A 215 -8.14 -22.22 7.09
CA LEU A 215 -8.91 -22.02 5.87
C LEU A 215 -8.12 -22.50 4.65
N ASN A 216 -8.83 -22.89 3.63
CA ASN A 216 -8.28 -23.13 2.30
C ASN A 216 -8.36 -21.86 1.47
N VAL A 217 -7.37 -21.61 0.62
CA VAL A 217 -7.33 -20.44 -0.24
C VAL A 217 -7.44 -20.80 -1.71
N VAL A 218 -8.19 -19.98 -2.42
CA VAL A 218 -8.09 -19.83 -3.87
C VAL A 218 -7.42 -18.48 -4.13
N GLU A 219 -6.30 -18.49 -4.85
CA GLU A 219 -5.54 -17.27 -5.15
C GLU A 219 -5.94 -16.73 -6.53
N ILE A 220 -6.24 -15.43 -6.63
CA ILE A 220 -6.43 -14.74 -7.90
C ILE A 220 -5.30 -13.76 -8.14
N SER A 221 -4.83 -13.66 -9.38
CA SER A 221 -3.70 -12.80 -9.72
C SER A 221 -4.04 -11.31 -9.58
N VAL A 222 -3.07 -10.54 -9.10
CA VAL A 222 -3.11 -9.07 -9.08
C VAL A 222 -2.02 -8.53 -9.99
N ASP A 223 -2.44 -7.95 -11.11
CA ASP A 223 -1.56 -7.22 -12.01
C ASP A 223 -1.31 -5.82 -11.45
N PRO A 224 -0.04 -5.34 -11.39
CA PRO A 224 0.27 -4.01 -10.86
C PRO A 224 -0.42 -2.85 -11.58
N VAL A 225 -0.81 -3.02 -12.84
CA VAL A 225 -1.44 -2.01 -13.68
C VAL A 225 -2.94 -2.21 -13.82
N LYS A 226 -3.37 -3.45 -14.11
CA LYS A 226 -4.77 -3.79 -14.38
C LYS A 226 -5.56 -4.07 -13.10
N GLY A 227 -4.88 -4.40 -12.00
CA GLY A 227 -5.50 -4.79 -10.73
C GLY A 227 -5.89 -6.28 -10.70
N HIS A 228 -6.98 -6.59 -10.03
CA HIS A 228 -7.44 -7.96 -9.78
C HIS A 228 -8.00 -8.65 -11.03
N ASP A 229 -7.71 -9.94 -11.20
CA ASP A 229 -8.30 -10.78 -12.23
C ASP A 229 -9.74 -11.18 -11.84
N LEU A 230 -10.72 -10.37 -12.27
CA LEU A 230 -12.14 -10.59 -11.97
C LEU A 230 -12.72 -11.79 -12.73
N ASP A 231 -12.13 -12.19 -13.86
CA ASP A 231 -12.56 -13.39 -14.58
C ASP A 231 -12.14 -14.65 -13.82
N ALA A 232 -10.93 -14.66 -13.25
CA ALA A 232 -10.51 -15.75 -12.37
C ALA A 232 -11.39 -15.80 -11.11
N LEU A 233 -11.75 -14.65 -10.52
CA LEU A 233 -12.69 -14.58 -9.40
C LEU A 233 -14.06 -15.18 -9.79
N ALA A 234 -14.59 -14.80 -10.95
CA ALA A 234 -15.89 -15.34 -11.41
C ALA A 234 -15.86 -16.86 -11.56
N ARG A 235 -14.77 -17.42 -12.10
CA ARG A 235 -14.59 -18.88 -12.19
C ARG A 235 -14.52 -19.54 -10.81
N ALA A 236 -13.76 -18.96 -9.88
CA ALA A 236 -13.65 -19.47 -8.51
C ALA A 236 -15.00 -19.49 -7.79
N LEU A 237 -15.81 -18.44 -7.93
CA LEU A 237 -17.15 -18.34 -7.34
C LEU A 237 -18.16 -19.36 -7.94
N GLN A 238 -17.95 -19.79 -9.19
CA GLN A 238 -18.77 -20.82 -9.82
C GLN A 238 -18.34 -22.26 -9.44
N GLN A 239 -17.04 -22.44 -9.20
CA GLN A 239 -16.46 -23.77 -9.01
C GLN A 239 -16.42 -24.19 -7.54
N TYR A 240 -16.29 -23.23 -6.60
CA TYR A 240 -16.13 -23.51 -5.17
C TYR A 240 -17.19 -22.81 -4.34
N GLU A 241 -17.50 -23.38 -3.17
CA GLU A 241 -18.31 -22.73 -2.15
C GLU A 241 -17.45 -21.69 -1.38
N VAL A 242 -17.27 -20.52 -1.99
CA VAL A 242 -16.48 -19.44 -1.43
C VAL A 242 -17.26 -18.75 -0.31
N ARG A 243 -16.70 -18.72 0.90
CA ARG A 243 -17.34 -18.09 2.08
C ARG A 243 -17.08 -16.61 2.20
N ALA A 244 -15.91 -16.13 1.73
CA ALA A 244 -15.54 -14.73 1.72
C ALA A 244 -14.41 -14.48 0.72
N CYS A 245 -14.23 -13.20 0.35
CA CYS A 245 -13.01 -12.70 -0.28
C CYS A 245 -12.28 -11.77 0.69
N TRP A 246 -10.94 -11.73 0.65
CA TRP A 246 -10.12 -10.78 1.41
C TRP A 246 -9.15 -10.08 0.46
N PHE A 247 -9.41 -8.80 0.16
CA PHE A 247 -8.69 -8.04 -0.86
C PHE A 247 -8.27 -6.66 -0.38
N MET A 248 -7.17 -6.15 -0.98
CA MET A 248 -6.70 -4.76 -0.91
C MET A 248 -6.99 -4.07 -2.24
N THR A 249 -8.10 -3.40 -2.36
CA THR A 249 -8.52 -2.77 -3.62
C THR A 249 -7.79 -1.47 -3.94
N SER A 250 -7.06 -0.90 -2.97
CA SER A 250 -6.30 0.35 -3.09
C SER A 250 -4.90 0.20 -2.52
N PHE A 251 -3.88 0.62 -3.30
CA PHE A 251 -2.47 0.63 -2.88
C PHE A 251 -2.01 -0.71 -2.30
N HIS A 252 -2.30 -1.76 -3.04
CA HIS A 252 -2.10 -3.15 -2.67
C HIS A 252 -0.68 -3.44 -2.14
N ASN A 253 -0.57 -4.15 -1.06
CA ASN A 253 0.69 -4.64 -0.51
C ASN A 253 0.90 -6.12 -0.90
N PRO A 254 1.91 -6.45 -1.77
CA PRO A 254 3.12 -5.68 -2.00
C PRO A 254 3.15 -4.85 -3.30
N THR A 255 2.23 -5.01 -4.26
CA THR A 255 2.38 -4.55 -5.65
C THR A 255 2.19 -3.05 -5.87
N GLY A 256 1.49 -2.36 -4.97
CA GLY A 256 1.06 -0.98 -5.17
C GLY A 256 -0.12 -0.81 -6.12
N ALA A 257 -0.71 -1.90 -6.63
CA ALA A 257 -1.86 -1.89 -7.51
C ALA A 257 -3.06 -1.18 -6.88
N THR A 258 -3.89 -0.57 -7.72
CA THR A 258 -5.15 0.04 -7.29
C THR A 258 -6.20 -0.25 -8.35
N LEU A 259 -7.29 -0.85 -7.93
CA LEU A 259 -8.44 -1.10 -8.78
C LEU A 259 -9.12 0.25 -9.13
N SER A 260 -9.50 0.43 -10.39
CA SER A 260 -10.28 1.60 -10.80
C SER A 260 -11.67 1.59 -10.16
N ASP A 261 -12.35 2.75 -10.14
CA ASP A 261 -13.72 2.83 -9.65
C ASP A 261 -14.65 1.84 -10.38
N SER A 262 -14.52 1.71 -11.71
CA SER A 262 -15.26 0.72 -12.49
C SER A 262 -14.91 -0.72 -12.14
N GLY A 263 -13.63 -1.00 -11.85
CA GLY A 263 -13.19 -2.32 -11.39
C GLY A 263 -13.74 -2.66 -10.00
N LYS A 264 -13.76 -1.70 -9.07
CA LYS A 264 -14.36 -1.88 -7.74
C LYS A 264 -15.87 -2.10 -7.81
N GLN A 265 -16.56 -1.36 -8.68
CA GLN A 265 -17.98 -1.59 -8.95
C GLN A 265 -18.21 -3.01 -9.50
N ALA A 266 -17.45 -3.42 -10.52
CA ALA A 266 -17.57 -4.75 -11.10
C ALA A 266 -17.28 -5.87 -10.08
N LEU A 267 -16.27 -5.68 -9.22
CA LEU A 267 -15.98 -6.60 -8.12
C LEU A 267 -17.18 -6.74 -7.18
N VAL A 268 -17.72 -5.62 -6.69
CA VAL A 268 -18.84 -5.61 -5.74
C VAL A 268 -20.09 -6.22 -6.37
N ASP A 269 -20.39 -5.89 -7.64
CA ASP A 269 -21.53 -6.43 -8.36
C ASP A 269 -21.40 -7.95 -8.57
N LEU A 270 -20.19 -8.45 -8.86
CA LEU A 270 -19.91 -9.87 -8.99
C LEU A 270 -20.13 -10.60 -7.65
N LEU A 271 -19.59 -10.08 -6.56
CA LEU A 271 -19.75 -10.67 -5.23
C LEU A 271 -21.21 -10.64 -4.75
N ALA A 272 -21.94 -9.57 -5.07
CA ALA A 272 -23.35 -9.44 -4.75
C ALA A 272 -24.22 -10.51 -5.43
N LYS A 273 -23.90 -10.90 -6.69
CA LYS A 273 -24.61 -11.98 -7.41
C LYS A 273 -24.49 -13.34 -6.71
N HIS A 274 -23.39 -13.57 -6.00
CA HIS A 274 -23.10 -14.83 -5.31
C HIS A 274 -23.35 -14.74 -3.80
N ASP A 275 -23.81 -13.59 -3.28
CA ASP A 275 -23.96 -13.28 -1.84
C ASP A 275 -22.68 -13.55 -1.03
N VAL A 276 -21.49 -13.31 -1.61
CA VAL A 276 -20.20 -13.55 -1.00
C VAL A 276 -19.66 -12.23 -0.40
N PRO A 277 -19.36 -12.19 0.92
CA PRO A 277 -18.80 -11.02 1.58
C PRO A 277 -17.38 -10.71 1.13
N LEU A 278 -17.05 -9.41 1.12
CA LEU A 278 -15.70 -8.90 0.93
C LEU A 278 -15.15 -8.33 2.24
N ILE A 279 -14.01 -8.85 2.69
CA ILE A 279 -13.17 -8.21 3.69
C ILE A 279 -12.20 -7.29 2.94
N GLU A 280 -12.45 -5.99 2.98
CA GLU A 280 -11.64 -5.01 2.28
C GLU A 280 -10.57 -4.44 3.23
N ASP A 281 -9.29 -4.75 2.99
CA ASP A 281 -8.15 -4.17 3.70
C ASP A 281 -7.78 -2.83 3.05
N ASP A 282 -8.15 -1.73 3.68
CA ASP A 282 -7.95 -0.37 3.15
C ASP A 282 -7.09 0.51 4.07
N VAL A 283 -6.00 -0.03 4.61
CA VAL A 283 -5.12 0.67 5.55
C VAL A 283 -4.25 1.77 4.93
N TYR A 284 -4.20 1.86 3.59
CA TYR A 284 -3.36 2.82 2.87
C TYR A 284 -4.12 3.91 2.13
N SER A 285 -5.45 3.90 2.07
CA SER A 285 -6.28 4.85 1.28
C SER A 285 -5.99 6.31 1.57
N GLU A 286 -5.68 6.63 2.83
CA GLU A 286 -5.28 7.98 3.25
C GLU A 286 -3.96 8.47 2.64
N LEU A 287 -3.16 7.58 2.06
CA LEU A 287 -1.82 7.87 1.53
C LEU A 287 -1.81 8.00 0.00
N HIS A 288 -2.91 8.44 -0.60
CA HIS A 288 -3.00 8.68 -2.04
C HIS A 288 -2.17 9.89 -2.50
N PHE A 289 -1.64 9.84 -3.72
CA PHE A 289 -0.88 10.96 -4.31
C PHE A 289 -1.73 11.85 -5.23
N GLY A 290 -2.91 11.38 -5.57
CA GLY A 290 -3.87 12.14 -6.38
C GLY A 290 -4.55 13.28 -5.61
N PRO A 291 -5.26 14.16 -6.34
CA PRO A 291 -5.95 15.32 -5.75
C PRO A 291 -7.20 14.95 -4.95
N HIS A 292 -7.76 13.76 -5.15
CA HIS A 292 -9.00 13.30 -4.55
C HIS A 292 -8.77 12.03 -3.72
N PRO A 293 -9.53 11.84 -2.63
CA PRO A 293 -9.54 10.58 -1.89
C PRO A 293 -9.89 9.41 -2.80
N MET A 294 -9.30 8.25 -2.53
CA MET A 294 -9.67 7.01 -3.21
C MET A 294 -10.99 6.50 -2.64
N ARG A 295 -11.87 6.05 -3.53
CA ARG A 295 -13.10 5.36 -3.13
C ARG A 295 -12.79 3.90 -2.86
N PRO A 296 -13.10 3.36 -1.68
CA PRO A 296 -12.99 1.93 -1.42
C PRO A 296 -14.08 1.14 -2.19
N ALA A 297 -13.96 -0.18 -2.26
CA ALA A 297 -15.01 -1.04 -2.83
C ALA A 297 -16.33 -0.89 -2.06
N LYS A 298 -16.29 -0.64 -0.75
CA LYS A 298 -17.45 -0.34 0.07
C LYS A 298 -18.30 0.83 -0.44
N PHE A 299 -17.73 1.78 -1.16
CA PHE A 299 -18.49 2.89 -1.78
C PHE A 299 -19.56 2.38 -2.75
N PHE A 300 -19.31 1.27 -3.41
CA PHE A 300 -20.18 0.66 -4.40
C PHE A 300 -21.14 -0.39 -3.81
N ASP A 301 -20.97 -0.74 -2.53
CA ASP A 301 -21.75 -1.76 -1.84
C ASP A 301 -23.17 -1.28 -1.53
N ARG A 302 -24.17 -1.94 -2.15
CA ARG A 302 -25.61 -1.67 -1.92
C ARG A 302 -26.25 -2.72 -1.01
N ASN A 303 -25.57 -3.84 -0.76
CA ASN A 303 -26.13 -4.99 -0.07
C ASN A 303 -25.55 -5.19 1.35
N GLY A 304 -24.66 -4.30 1.78
CA GLY A 304 -23.98 -4.39 3.08
C GLY A 304 -23.02 -5.58 3.17
N LEU A 305 -22.49 -6.06 2.03
CA LEU A 305 -21.59 -7.22 1.93
C LEU A 305 -20.12 -6.87 2.18
N VAL A 306 -19.73 -5.61 2.01
CA VAL A 306 -18.33 -5.20 2.19
C VAL A 306 -18.07 -4.82 3.64
N ILE A 307 -17.19 -5.54 4.31
CA ILE A 307 -16.60 -5.20 5.60
C ILE A 307 -15.32 -4.42 5.32
N HIS A 308 -15.40 -3.10 5.39
CA HIS A 308 -14.25 -2.22 5.15
C HIS A 308 -13.42 -2.08 6.43
N CYS A 309 -12.13 -2.44 6.36
CA CYS A 309 -11.18 -2.44 7.47
C CYS A 309 -10.14 -1.34 7.30
N GLY A 310 -10.13 -0.38 8.22
CA GLY A 310 -9.20 0.74 8.24
C GLY A 310 -8.32 0.78 9.49
N SER A 311 -7.27 1.62 9.45
CA SER A 311 -6.37 1.80 10.61
C SER A 311 -5.65 3.13 10.57
N PHE A 312 -5.42 3.70 11.76
CA PHE A 312 -4.53 4.85 11.95
C PHE A 312 -3.04 4.45 12.08
N SER A 313 -2.72 3.15 12.04
CA SER A 313 -1.34 2.68 12.21
C SER A 313 -0.42 3.04 11.04
N LYS A 314 -0.96 3.21 9.82
CA LYS A 314 -0.14 3.45 8.62
C LYS A 314 0.06 4.93 8.31
N CYS A 315 -0.78 5.80 8.85
CA CYS A 315 -0.78 7.22 8.53
C CYS A 315 -0.68 8.16 9.74
N LEU A 316 -0.80 7.66 10.99
CA LEU A 316 -0.86 8.53 12.16
C LEU A 316 -0.04 8.02 13.34
N ALA A 317 -0.41 6.89 13.92
CA ALA A 317 0.10 6.43 15.21
C ALA A 317 0.23 4.89 15.27
N PRO A 318 1.29 4.30 14.73
CA PRO A 318 1.48 2.85 14.72
C PRO A 318 1.39 2.20 16.11
N GLY A 319 1.99 2.85 17.13
CA GLY A 319 2.05 2.35 18.51
C GLY A 319 0.72 2.39 19.26
N TYR A 320 -0.26 3.18 18.82
CA TYR A 320 -1.57 3.28 19.48
C TYR A 320 -2.48 2.10 19.18
N ARG A 321 -2.20 1.36 18.13
CA ARG A 321 -2.94 0.14 17.75
C ARG A 321 -4.44 0.34 17.64
N ILE A 322 -4.90 1.38 16.94
CA ILE A 322 -6.31 1.64 16.65
C ILE A 322 -6.61 1.41 15.17
N GLY A 323 -7.61 0.57 14.94
CA GLY A 323 -8.25 0.32 13.65
C GLY A 323 -9.76 0.24 13.85
N TRP A 324 -10.47 -0.05 12.77
CA TRP A 324 -11.92 -0.21 12.78
C TRP A 324 -12.36 -1.10 11.63
N ALA A 325 -13.58 -1.63 11.76
CA ALA A 325 -14.36 -2.18 10.67
C ALA A 325 -15.66 -1.39 10.50
N ALA A 326 -15.96 -0.95 9.29
CA ALA A 326 -17.29 -0.50 8.88
C ALA A 326 -17.99 -1.70 8.22
N ALA A 327 -18.78 -2.42 9.03
CA ALA A 327 -19.11 -3.82 8.75
C ALA A 327 -20.48 -4.04 8.08
N GLY A 328 -21.19 -2.97 7.72
CA GLY A 328 -22.48 -3.08 7.04
C GLY A 328 -23.45 -3.99 7.80
N ARG A 329 -24.07 -4.93 7.10
CA ARG A 329 -25.04 -5.89 7.70
C ARG A 329 -24.42 -6.80 8.80
N PHE A 330 -23.10 -6.86 8.89
CA PHE A 330 -22.38 -7.69 9.86
C PHE A 330 -22.01 -6.95 11.15
N ALA A 331 -22.32 -5.65 11.29
CA ALA A 331 -21.85 -4.80 12.39
C ALA A 331 -22.17 -5.39 13.77
N ASN A 332 -23.42 -5.76 14.04
CA ASN A 332 -23.83 -6.34 15.33
C ASN A 332 -23.13 -7.69 15.63
N ARG A 333 -22.90 -8.50 14.61
CA ARG A 333 -22.21 -9.79 14.77
C ARG A 333 -20.72 -9.57 15.05
N LEU A 334 -20.10 -8.59 14.39
CA LEU A 334 -18.71 -8.22 14.60
C LEU A 334 -18.49 -7.60 15.97
N GLU A 335 -19.40 -6.75 16.44
CA GLU A 335 -19.39 -6.22 17.80
C GLU A 335 -19.43 -7.34 18.84
N ARG A 336 -20.33 -8.32 18.69
CA ARG A 336 -20.38 -9.51 19.56
C ARG A 336 -19.09 -10.31 19.53
N ALA A 337 -18.49 -10.52 18.35
CA ALA A 337 -17.20 -11.20 18.22
C ALA A 337 -16.09 -10.44 18.98
N LYS A 338 -16.10 -9.11 18.91
CA LYS A 338 -15.17 -8.25 19.65
C LYS A 338 -15.32 -8.42 21.17
N TRP A 339 -16.56 -8.47 21.70
CA TRP A 339 -16.83 -8.75 23.11
C TRP A 339 -16.25 -10.08 23.59
N MET A 340 -16.31 -11.12 22.74
CA MET A 340 -15.86 -12.48 23.07
C MET A 340 -14.35 -12.70 22.91
N THR A 341 -13.61 -11.74 22.35
CA THR A 341 -12.18 -11.90 22.08
C THR A 341 -11.33 -10.95 22.94
N THR A 342 -11.10 -9.74 22.47
CA THR A 342 -10.20 -8.77 23.09
C THR A 342 -10.92 -7.72 23.91
N LEU A 343 -12.23 -7.78 23.96
CA LEU A 343 -13.15 -6.88 24.65
C LEU A 343 -13.05 -5.45 24.08
N SER A 344 -11.99 -4.70 24.38
CA SER A 344 -11.83 -3.29 24.01
C SER A 344 -10.44 -3.01 23.44
N ALA A 345 -10.35 -2.04 22.55
CA ALA A 345 -9.10 -1.38 22.21
C ALA A 345 -8.77 -0.33 23.30
N SER A 346 -7.48 0.06 23.38
CA SER A 346 -6.99 1.02 24.37
C SER A 346 -7.81 2.32 24.40
N MET A 347 -8.51 2.58 25.49
CA MET A 347 -9.35 3.77 25.65
C MET A 347 -8.56 5.09 25.58
N PRO A 348 -7.40 5.24 26.24
CA PRO A 348 -6.57 6.45 26.08
C PRO A 348 -6.17 6.70 24.62
N ALA A 349 -5.87 5.63 23.86
CA ALA A 349 -5.54 5.74 22.45
C ALA A 349 -6.74 6.18 21.59
N GLN A 350 -7.92 5.61 21.85
CA GLN A 350 -9.16 6.02 21.16
C GLN A 350 -9.45 7.51 21.37
N ARG A 351 -9.41 7.97 22.62
CA ARG A 351 -9.64 9.38 22.98
C ARG A 351 -8.59 10.31 22.37
N ALA A 352 -7.33 9.94 22.44
CA ALA A 352 -6.24 10.74 21.89
C ALA A 352 -6.34 10.91 20.36
N ILE A 353 -6.73 9.84 19.67
CA ILE A 353 -6.95 9.91 18.21
C ILE A 353 -8.18 10.76 17.89
N ALA A 354 -9.30 10.59 18.61
CA ALA A 354 -10.49 11.41 18.42
C ALA A 354 -10.19 12.91 18.59
N ASP A 355 -9.51 13.29 19.69
CA ASP A 355 -9.08 14.67 19.95
C ASP A 355 -8.15 15.21 18.83
N TYR A 356 -7.20 14.39 18.39
CA TYR A 356 -6.29 14.79 17.32
C TYR A 356 -6.99 14.99 15.97
N LEU A 357 -7.96 14.13 15.63
CA LEU A 357 -8.75 14.26 14.40
C LEU A 357 -9.58 15.55 14.42
N GLU A 358 -10.16 15.87 15.57
CA GLU A 358 -11.01 17.06 15.74
C GLU A 358 -10.21 18.36 15.78
N HIS A 359 -9.09 18.41 16.52
CA HIS A 359 -8.36 19.64 16.82
C HIS A 359 -6.93 19.71 16.26
N GLY A 360 -6.33 18.55 15.94
CA GLY A 360 -4.89 18.42 15.66
C GLY A 360 -4.44 18.79 14.25
N GLY A 361 -5.36 19.12 13.32
CA GLY A 361 -5.02 19.49 11.95
C GLY A 361 -4.58 18.31 11.09
N TYR A 362 -5.26 17.18 11.22
CA TYR A 362 -4.97 15.92 10.54
C TYR A 362 -4.92 16.06 9.02
N GLU A 363 -5.85 16.78 8.38
CA GLU A 363 -5.84 16.98 6.91
C GLU A 363 -4.58 17.72 6.42
N ARG A 364 -4.15 18.74 7.15
CA ARG A 364 -2.90 19.46 6.83
C ARG A 364 -1.68 18.55 6.95
N PHE A 365 -1.68 17.70 7.96
CA PHE A 365 -0.64 16.70 8.17
C PHE A 365 -0.63 15.68 7.02
N LEU A 366 -1.78 15.10 6.64
CA LEU A 366 -1.90 14.15 5.53
C LEU A 366 -1.44 14.76 4.21
N HIS A 367 -1.82 16.00 3.93
CA HIS A 367 -1.39 16.68 2.71
C HIS A 367 0.15 16.81 2.63
N LYS A 368 0.79 17.13 3.76
CA LYS A 368 2.26 17.14 3.84
C LYS A 368 2.84 15.75 3.64
N LEU A 369 2.31 14.74 4.33
CA LEU A 369 2.78 13.35 4.27
C LEU A 369 2.68 12.78 2.85
N ARG A 370 1.54 12.97 2.17
CA ARG A 370 1.32 12.51 0.79
C ARG A 370 2.35 13.08 -0.18
N ARG A 371 2.65 14.38 -0.07
CA ARG A 371 3.65 15.04 -0.90
C ARG A 371 5.05 14.51 -0.66
N GLU A 372 5.41 14.29 0.60
CA GLU A 372 6.70 13.72 1.02
C GLU A 372 6.86 12.30 0.47
N LEU A 373 5.84 11.46 0.61
CA LEU A 373 5.86 10.09 0.10
C LEU A 373 5.95 10.02 -1.42
N ALA A 374 5.24 10.87 -2.15
CA ALA A 374 5.36 10.95 -3.60
C ALA A 374 6.78 11.32 -4.06
N GLN A 375 7.45 12.23 -3.34
CA GLN A 375 8.83 12.58 -3.60
C GLN A 375 9.79 11.42 -3.29
N GLN A 376 9.59 10.73 -2.17
CA GLN A 376 10.41 9.58 -1.77
C GLN A 376 10.25 8.40 -2.75
N GLN A 377 9.04 8.17 -3.27
CA GLN A 377 8.83 7.20 -4.34
C GLN A 377 9.67 7.52 -5.56
N SER A 378 9.65 8.78 -6.03
CA SER A 378 10.44 9.19 -7.19
C SER A 378 11.94 8.97 -6.95
N GLN A 379 12.44 9.32 -5.75
CA GLN A 379 13.84 9.11 -5.37
C GLN A 379 14.21 7.62 -5.34
N MET A 380 13.34 6.77 -4.81
CA MET A 380 13.56 5.32 -4.76
C MET A 380 13.61 4.72 -6.18
N LEU A 381 12.67 5.08 -7.05
CA LEU A 381 12.64 4.60 -8.43
C LEU A 381 13.85 5.08 -9.24
N ASP A 382 14.25 6.35 -9.06
CA ASP A 382 15.47 6.91 -9.66
C ASP A 382 16.74 6.15 -9.19
N ALA A 383 16.81 5.76 -7.90
CA ALA A 383 17.92 5.01 -7.36
C ALA A 383 17.95 3.56 -7.88
N ILE A 384 16.80 2.89 -7.94
CA ILE A 384 16.69 1.54 -8.53
C ILE A 384 17.16 1.58 -9.99
N SER A 385 16.65 2.52 -10.79
CA SER A 385 17.06 2.67 -12.20
C SER A 385 18.55 2.94 -12.41
N ARG A 386 19.21 3.55 -11.42
CA ARG A 386 20.63 3.91 -11.47
C ARG A 386 21.55 2.78 -11.06
N TYR A 387 21.16 2.02 -10.06
CA TYR A 387 22.08 1.09 -9.38
C TYR A 387 21.81 -0.37 -9.66
N PHE A 388 20.57 -0.75 -10.02
CA PHE A 388 20.23 -2.13 -10.29
C PHE A 388 20.52 -2.53 -11.75
N PRO A 389 20.65 -3.83 -12.07
CA PRO A 389 20.73 -4.32 -13.44
C PRO A 389 19.60 -3.81 -14.33
N ALA A 390 19.87 -3.67 -15.64
CA ALA A 390 18.93 -3.04 -16.59
C ALA A 390 17.60 -3.80 -16.76
N ASP A 391 17.58 -5.09 -16.50
CA ASP A 391 16.44 -5.99 -16.54
C ASP A 391 15.61 -5.99 -15.23
N THR A 392 16.00 -5.18 -14.23
CA THR A 392 15.22 -4.99 -13.00
C THR A 392 14.02 -4.08 -13.26
N MET A 393 12.85 -4.48 -12.78
CA MET A 393 11.61 -3.73 -12.92
C MET A 393 11.06 -3.33 -11.56
N ALA A 394 10.41 -2.17 -11.50
CA ALA A 394 9.84 -1.66 -10.25
C ALA A 394 8.47 -1.03 -10.48
N THR A 395 7.49 -1.35 -9.63
CA THR A 395 6.15 -0.77 -9.75
C THR A 395 6.14 0.67 -9.26
N LYS A 396 5.33 1.50 -9.92
CA LYS A 396 5.03 2.88 -9.54
C LYS A 396 3.59 2.97 -9.08
N SER A 397 3.37 3.01 -7.76
CA SER A 397 2.03 3.14 -7.19
C SER A 397 1.52 4.58 -7.22
N SER A 398 0.20 4.76 -7.16
CA SER A 398 -0.45 6.06 -7.01
C SER A 398 -0.68 6.48 -5.55
N GLY A 399 -0.11 5.75 -4.60
CA GLY A 399 -0.20 5.98 -3.16
C GLY A 399 0.53 4.90 -2.35
N GLY A 400 0.34 4.90 -1.04
CA GLY A 400 1.06 4.00 -0.14
C GLY A 400 2.54 4.39 0.02
N TYR A 401 3.39 3.41 0.32
CA TYR A 401 4.84 3.61 0.51
C TYR A 401 5.68 2.38 0.17
N PHE A 402 5.18 1.54 -0.75
CA PHE A 402 5.90 0.36 -1.24
C PHE A 402 6.13 0.42 -2.75
N THR A 403 7.24 -0.16 -3.17
CA THR A 403 7.48 -0.56 -4.55
C THR A 403 7.76 -2.06 -4.59
N TRP A 404 7.17 -2.75 -5.55
CA TRP A 404 7.39 -4.16 -5.84
C TRP A 404 8.44 -4.23 -6.94
N VAL A 405 9.55 -4.88 -6.66
CA VAL A 405 10.70 -4.95 -7.55
C VAL A 405 10.82 -6.37 -8.06
N THR A 406 10.78 -6.53 -9.37
CA THR A 406 11.13 -7.77 -10.07
C THR A 406 12.62 -7.73 -10.37
N LEU A 407 13.37 -8.63 -9.77
CA LEU A 407 14.78 -8.83 -9.99
C LEU A 407 14.99 -9.72 -11.23
N PRO A 408 16.18 -9.74 -11.83
CA PRO A 408 16.49 -10.68 -12.90
C PRO A 408 16.19 -12.13 -12.48
N ASP A 409 15.79 -12.98 -13.43
CA ASP A 409 15.33 -14.34 -13.17
C ASP A 409 16.34 -15.25 -12.47
N TYR A 410 17.65 -14.95 -12.59
CA TYR A 410 18.72 -15.68 -11.91
C TYR A 410 18.90 -15.29 -10.43
N VAL A 411 18.21 -14.26 -9.93
CA VAL A 411 18.33 -13.80 -8.54
C VAL A 411 17.25 -14.44 -7.69
N ASP A 412 17.65 -15.29 -6.73
CA ASP A 412 16.71 -15.79 -5.71
C ASP A 412 16.55 -14.76 -4.58
N SER A 413 15.35 -14.29 -4.36
CA SER A 413 15.06 -13.20 -3.40
C SER A 413 15.30 -13.57 -1.94
N ILE A 414 15.33 -14.88 -1.58
CA ILE A 414 15.70 -15.34 -0.23
C ILE A 414 17.22 -15.22 -0.04
N GLN A 415 18.02 -15.66 -1.03
CA GLN A 415 19.47 -15.49 -0.99
C GLN A 415 19.85 -14.01 -1.00
N PHE A 416 19.19 -13.23 -1.84
CA PHE A 416 19.35 -11.78 -1.88
C PHE A 416 18.99 -11.10 -0.55
N PHE A 417 17.92 -11.54 0.13
CA PHE A 417 17.57 -11.08 1.47
C PHE A 417 18.67 -11.37 2.49
N LEU A 418 19.27 -12.57 2.48
CA LEU A 418 20.35 -12.94 3.39
C LEU A 418 21.61 -12.11 3.14
N ALA A 419 21.99 -11.89 1.87
CA ALA A 419 23.11 -11.04 1.48
C ALA A 419 22.90 -9.58 1.87
N ALA A 420 21.68 -9.03 1.64
CA ALA A 420 21.30 -7.70 2.06
C ALA A 420 21.38 -7.53 3.58
N LEU A 421 20.87 -8.52 4.33
CA LEU A 421 20.92 -8.52 5.79
C LEU A 421 22.36 -8.54 6.32
N GLY A 422 23.25 -9.33 5.71
CA GLY A 422 24.69 -9.31 5.99
C GLY A 422 25.34 -7.95 5.77
N SER A 423 24.75 -7.10 4.91
CA SER A 423 25.17 -5.72 4.65
C SER A 423 24.41 -4.68 5.51
N GLY A 424 23.64 -5.12 6.50
CA GLY A 424 22.85 -4.25 7.38
C GLY A 424 21.63 -3.63 6.70
N ILE A 425 21.04 -4.30 5.71
CA ILE A 425 19.85 -3.83 4.97
C ILE A 425 18.77 -4.90 5.06
N SER A 426 17.59 -4.55 5.58
CA SER A 426 16.41 -5.42 5.56
C SER A 426 15.60 -5.17 4.30
N ILE A 427 15.17 -6.23 3.62
CA ILE A 427 14.21 -6.22 2.50
C ILE A 427 13.10 -7.23 2.78
N ALA A 428 12.01 -7.21 2.02
CA ALA A 428 10.96 -8.22 2.15
C ALA A 428 10.93 -9.10 0.89
N PRO A 429 11.40 -10.37 0.98
CA PRO A 429 11.49 -11.27 -0.17
C PRO A 429 10.11 -11.73 -0.65
N GLY A 430 9.99 -11.98 -1.95
CA GLY A 430 8.72 -12.30 -2.60
C GLY A 430 7.97 -13.51 -2.05
N PRO A 431 8.63 -14.62 -1.70
CA PRO A 431 7.95 -15.82 -1.21
C PRO A 431 7.07 -15.64 0.03
N ILE A 432 7.31 -14.61 0.88
CA ILE A 432 6.42 -14.34 2.03
C ILE A 432 5.04 -13.80 1.63
N PHE A 433 4.83 -13.41 0.37
CA PHE A 433 3.59 -12.82 -0.14
C PHE A 433 2.74 -13.81 -0.96
N SER A 434 3.04 -15.11 -0.90
CA SER A 434 2.32 -16.15 -1.63
C SER A 434 2.14 -17.38 -0.78
N ALA A 435 0.98 -18.04 -0.91
CA ALA A 435 0.69 -19.28 -0.19
C ALA A 435 1.58 -20.46 -0.63
N ASP A 436 2.10 -20.42 -1.86
CA ASP A 436 2.95 -21.47 -2.46
C ASP A 436 4.44 -21.11 -2.53
N GLY A 437 4.87 -19.99 -1.92
CA GLY A 437 6.26 -19.54 -1.97
C GLY A 437 6.70 -19.05 -3.36
N GLY A 438 5.77 -18.61 -4.18
CA GLY A 438 6.04 -17.99 -5.49
C GLY A 438 6.83 -16.69 -5.40
N PHE A 439 6.99 -15.98 -6.53
CA PHE A 439 7.69 -14.69 -6.61
C PHE A 439 9.15 -14.72 -6.14
N ARG A 440 9.87 -15.80 -6.46
CA ARG A 440 11.24 -16.05 -6.00
C ARG A 440 12.26 -15.01 -6.46
N ASN A 441 11.99 -14.28 -7.54
CA ASN A 441 12.81 -13.18 -8.03
C ASN A 441 12.18 -11.79 -7.74
N HIS A 442 11.38 -11.68 -6.70
CA HIS A 442 10.75 -10.41 -6.35
C HIS A 442 11.10 -9.97 -4.93
N VAL A 443 11.11 -8.66 -4.72
CA VAL A 443 11.23 -8.05 -3.37
C VAL A 443 10.32 -6.84 -3.24
N ARG A 444 9.80 -6.62 -2.02
CA ARG A 444 9.14 -5.37 -1.68
C ARG A 444 10.10 -4.45 -0.97
N LEU A 445 10.21 -3.21 -1.44
CA LEU A 445 10.96 -2.15 -0.80
C LEU A 445 10.02 -1.07 -0.28
N ASN A 446 10.34 -0.54 0.91
CA ASN A 446 9.63 0.56 1.56
C ASN A 446 10.35 1.88 1.28
N PHE A 447 9.67 2.83 0.63
CA PHE A 447 10.19 4.18 0.40
C PHE A 447 9.71 5.21 1.43
N GLY A 448 8.97 4.82 2.45
CA GLY A 448 8.44 5.70 3.50
C GLY A 448 9.47 6.14 4.54
N TYR A 449 10.69 6.39 4.13
CA TYR A 449 11.80 6.93 4.93
C TYR A 449 12.34 8.18 4.26
N PRO A 450 12.61 9.29 5.02
CA PRO A 450 13.17 10.48 4.45
C PRO A 450 14.49 10.21 3.73
N GLY A 451 14.64 10.80 2.54
CA GLY A 451 15.85 10.66 1.74
C GLY A 451 17.10 11.05 2.53
N SER A 452 18.09 10.18 2.52
CA SER A 452 19.37 10.39 3.21
C SER A 452 20.49 9.70 2.43
N ALA A 453 21.74 10.15 2.64
CA ALA A 453 22.90 9.47 2.08
C ALA A 453 22.99 7.99 2.50
N ARG A 454 22.51 7.65 3.71
CA ARG A 454 22.44 6.26 4.20
C ARG A 454 21.48 5.44 3.38
N LEU A 455 20.32 5.99 3.00
CA LEU A 455 19.32 5.30 2.20
C LEU A 455 19.80 5.09 0.75
N ASP A 456 20.35 6.14 0.13
CA ASP A 456 20.93 6.06 -1.22
C ASP A 456 22.06 5.04 -1.29
N LYS A 457 22.96 5.03 -0.30
CA LYS A 457 24.01 4.01 -0.17
C LYS A 457 23.44 2.60 0.00
N ALA A 458 22.36 2.43 0.76
CA ALA A 458 21.72 1.13 0.94
C ALA A 458 21.15 0.60 -0.39
N VAL A 459 20.46 1.45 -1.16
CA VAL A 459 19.92 1.08 -2.48
C VAL A 459 21.06 0.77 -3.47
N ALA A 460 22.14 1.54 -3.45
CA ALA A 460 23.34 1.26 -4.26
C ALA A 460 24.00 -0.08 -3.88
N THR A 461 24.06 -0.40 -2.58
CA THR A 461 24.57 -1.71 -2.10
C THR A 461 23.69 -2.84 -2.58
N LEU A 462 22.36 -2.71 -2.52
CA LEU A 462 21.43 -3.71 -3.05
C LEU A 462 21.64 -3.93 -4.55
N GLY A 463 21.82 -2.85 -5.34
CA GLY A 463 22.12 -2.95 -6.76
C GLY A 463 23.42 -3.70 -7.05
N ALA A 464 24.48 -3.44 -6.27
CA ALA A 464 25.76 -4.17 -6.40
C ALA A 464 25.61 -5.66 -6.06
N LEU A 465 24.92 -6.00 -4.96
CA LEU A 465 24.65 -7.40 -4.58
C LEU A 465 23.84 -8.12 -5.67
N CYS A 466 22.83 -7.46 -6.25
CA CYS A 466 22.03 -8.00 -7.34
C CYS A 466 22.91 -8.28 -8.59
N ALA A 467 23.85 -7.40 -8.92
CA ALA A 467 24.77 -7.57 -10.04
C ALA A 467 25.85 -8.64 -9.81
N ASP A 468 26.28 -8.86 -8.57
CA ASP A 468 27.30 -9.88 -8.23
C ASP A 468 26.74 -11.31 -8.34
N GLU A 469 25.45 -11.54 -8.07
CA GLU A 469 24.80 -12.83 -8.34
C GLU A 469 24.82 -13.19 -9.83
N THR A 470 24.79 -12.20 -10.74
CA THR A 470 25.00 -12.38 -12.18
C THR A 470 26.34 -13.03 -12.49
N ARG A 471 27.42 -12.60 -11.83
CA ARG A 471 28.78 -13.10 -12.07
C ARG A 471 28.98 -14.53 -11.58
N CYS A 472 28.22 -14.95 -10.57
CA CYS A 472 28.28 -16.30 -10.03
C CYS A 472 27.54 -17.30 -10.94
N SER A 473 26.37 -16.93 -11.48
CA SER A 473 25.56 -17.79 -12.35
C SER A 473 26.20 -17.98 -13.75
N THR A 474 26.81 -16.93 -14.31
CA THR A 474 27.54 -17.02 -15.60
C THR A 474 28.81 -17.87 -15.55
N ARG A 475 29.44 -18.04 -14.38
CA ARG A 475 30.58 -18.94 -14.18
C ARG A 475 30.19 -20.42 -14.14
N LEU A 476 28.96 -20.74 -13.80
CA LEU A 476 28.43 -22.10 -13.78
C LEU A 476 27.88 -22.57 -15.14
N SER A 477 27.63 -21.65 -16.07
CA SER A 477 27.16 -21.91 -17.42
C SER A 477 28.27 -21.83 -18.49
N GLY A 478 29.55 -21.86 -18.13
CA GLY A 478 30.67 -21.92 -19.05
C GLY A 478 30.64 -23.20 -19.88
N PRO A 479 31.07 -23.17 -21.17
CA PRO A 479 30.89 -24.27 -22.08
C PRO A 479 31.64 -25.52 -21.59
N ALA A 480 30.92 -26.65 -21.59
CA ALA A 480 31.53 -27.96 -21.37
C ALA A 480 32.70 -28.13 -22.36
N ARG A 481 33.90 -28.36 -21.84
CA ARG A 481 35.06 -28.70 -22.68
C ARG A 481 34.76 -30.02 -23.39
N PRO A 482 34.90 -30.09 -24.72
CA PRO A 482 34.78 -31.36 -25.41
C PRO A 482 35.98 -32.22 -25.03
N HIS A 483 35.71 -33.47 -24.64
CA HIS A 483 36.68 -34.56 -24.56
C HIS A 483 36.85 -35.18 -25.92
#